data_0934573f4597367799931c953d0c8d04
#
_entry.id   0934573f4597367799931c953d0c8d04
#
_cell.length_a   1.000
_cell.length_b   1.000
_cell.length_c   1.000
_cell.angle_alpha   90.00
_cell.angle_beta   90.00
_cell.angle_gamma   90.00
#
_symmetry.space_group_name_H-M   'P 1'
#
loop_
_entity.id
_entity.type
_entity.pdbx_description
1 polymer ?
#
loop_
_entity_poly.entity_id
_entity_poly.type
_entity_poly.pdbx_seq_one_letter_code
_entity_poly.pdbx_strand_id
1 'polypeptide(L)'
;MKNAFAIAFFLIPFLIFSQDKFSKEFSFVTDNDLYVSFKRDRYYTNGMFLNYRYINNTSNDKLAKKIFEWQLGHEMFTPYKAIVTDISDHDRPFAGYLYGGFSIKNVYKENKILNYGVQIGIVGPNAYGQELQEFIHNIYGFQKAEGWKHQIQNALGFNLGASYIQRLATNESKTFDLNLETKAQIGTIYTDISAGLNLRLGFIPLQDLMNTIAYNTNLNNNNTIYKREGESFFYIKPMVRYALYDATLQGSFLNKGSEVTKELIPVVFDIEVGLKFTANRFNFGYAFNYNTSKSEDLRYTYGNKYGTIIVSYLIR
;
A
#
# COMPACT_ATOMS: atom_id res chain seq x y z
N MET A 1 37.27 20.56 -14.46
CA MET A 1 37.65 19.70 -13.29
C MET A 1 36.44 18.82 -13.01
N LYS A 2 36.58 17.52 -13.27
CA LYS A 2 35.51 16.52 -13.15
C LYS A 2 35.49 16.02 -11.70
N ASN A 3 34.46 16.32 -10.93
CA ASN A 3 34.26 15.71 -9.62
C ASN A 3 33.45 14.40 -9.80
N ALA A 4 34.16 13.31 -9.73
CA ALA A 4 33.57 11.98 -9.61
C ALA A 4 33.05 11.81 -8.17
N PHE A 5 31.73 11.74 -8.00
CA PHE A 5 31.14 11.25 -6.78
C PHE A 5 31.30 9.72 -6.74
N ALA A 6 32.27 9.26 -5.97
CA ALA A 6 32.41 7.85 -5.61
C ALA A 6 31.33 7.51 -4.58
N ILE A 7 30.32 6.77 -4.98
CA ILE A 7 29.37 6.11 -4.08
C ILE A 7 30.14 4.97 -3.41
N ALA A 8 30.65 5.21 -2.22
CA ALA A 8 31.19 4.18 -1.36
C ALA A 8 30.02 3.32 -0.85
N PHE A 9 29.83 2.15 -1.47
CA PHE A 9 29.01 1.09 -0.92
C PHE A 9 29.73 0.58 0.33
N PHE A 10 29.31 1.05 1.50
CA PHE A 10 29.73 0.47 2.77
C PHE A 10 29.12 -0.94 2.88
N LEU A 11 29.91 -1.95 2.60
CA LEU A 11 29.69 -3.32 3.05
C LEU A 11 29.73 -3.32 4.59
N ILE A 12 28.59 -3.15 5.21
CA ILE A 12 28.44 -3.34 6.65
C ILE A 12 28.57 -4.82 6.92
N PRO A 13 29.54 -5.26 7.76
CA PRO A 13 29.72 -6.66 8.04
C PRO A 13 28.47 -7.21 8.73
N PHE A 14 28.03 -8.37 8.27
CA PHE A 14 26.97 -9.17 8.87
C PHE A 14 27.40 -9.60 10.28
N LEU A 15 27.13 -8.76 11.27
CA LEU A 15 27.42 -9.05 12.65
C LEU A 15 26.19 -9.64 13.34
N ILE A 16 26.33 -10.91 13.67
CA ILE A 16 25.67 -11.67 14.74
C ILE A 16 24.17 -11.40 14.87
N PHE A 17 23.37 -12.22 14.20
CA PHE A 17 21.95 -12.33 14.46
C PHE A 17 21.76 -12.91 15.87
N SER A 18 21.65 -12.05 16.88
CA SER A 18 21.00 -12.41 18.12
C SER A 18 19.60 -12.91 17.76
N GLN A 19 19.21 -14.07 18.29
CA GLN A 19 17.90 -14.71 18.05
C GLN A 19 16.75 -13.91 18.69
N ASP A 20 16.71 -12.61 18.41
CA ASP A 20 15.79 -11.67 19.03
C ASP A 20 14.37 -11.85 18.48
N LYS A 21 13.42 -11.89 19.40
CA LYS A 21 12.00 -11.82 19.09
C LYS A 21 11.53 -10.38 19.19
N PHE A 22 10.84 -9.92 18.16
CA PHE A 22 10.25 -8.59 18.11
C PHE A 22 8.73 -8.75 18.04
N SER A 23 8.05 -8.18 19.04
CA SER A 23 6.60 -8.35 19.19
C SER A 23 5.79 -7.21 18.56
N LYS A 24 6.45 -6.14 18.18
CA LYS A 24 5.83 -4.92 17.64
C LYS A 24 6.61 -4.41 16.44
N GLU A 25 5.92 -3.65 15.59
CA GLU A 25 6.50 -3.00 14.41
C GLU A 25 5.85 -1.65 14.19
N PHE A 26 6.65 -0.65 13.91
CA PHE A 26 6.21 0.61 13.33
C PHE A 26 6.64 0.67 11.87
N SER A 27 5.73 1.01 10.97
CA SER A 27 5.99 1.05 9.54
C SER A 27 5.50 2.35 8.92
N PHE A 28 6.33 2.93 8.08
CA PHE A 28 5.97 4.01 7.17
C PHE A 28 5.98 3.49 5.74
N VAL A 29 4.87 3.70 5.04
CA VAL A 29 4.73 3.39 3.62
C VAL A 29 4.35 4.68 2.90
N THR A 30 5.03 4.96 1.80
CA THR A 30 4.69 6.11 0.97
C THR A 30 4.64 5.71 -0.50
N ASP A 31 3.56 6.12 -1.14
CA ASP A 31 3.32 5.99 -2.57
C ASP A 31 3.50 7.35 -3.23
N ASN A 32 4.17 7.39 -4.37
CA ASN A 32 4.24 8.60 -5.16
C ASN A 32 4.54 8.29 -6.63
N ASP A 33 3.92 9.01 -7.53
CA ASP A 33 4.18 8.90 -8.96
C ASP A 33 5.56 9.45 -9.36
N LEU A 34 6.15 10.37 -8.56
CA LEU A 34 7.52 10.85 -8.72
C LEU A 34 8.58 9.78 -8.47
N TYR A 35 8.28 8.72 -7.74
CA TYR A 35 9.26 7.64 -7.50
C TYR A 35 9.54 6.81 -8.75
N VAL A 36 8.71 6.94 -9.79
CA VAL A 36 8.86 6.25 -11.09
C VAL A 36 8.92 7.22 -12.28
N SER A 37 8.71 8.54 -12.08
CA SER A 37 8.70 9.52 -13.17
C SER A 37 8.94 10.95 -12.66
N PHE A 38 9.96 11.63 -13.16
CA PHE A 38 10.35 13.00 -12.75
C PHE A 38 9.41 14.13 -13.24
N LYS A 39 8.34 13.85 -13.97
CA LYS A 39 7.52 14.89 -14.63
C LYS A 39 6.01 14.66 -14.54
N ARG A 40 5.54 13.86 -13.61
CA ARG A 40 4.14 13.46 -13.58
C ARG A 40 3.57 13.59 -12.19
N ASP A 41 2.51 14.37 -12.08
CA ASP A 41 1.69 14.55 -10.88
C ASP A 41 0.25 14.34 -11.34
N ARG A 42 -0.22 13.08 -11.34
CA ARG A 42 -1.52 12.72 -11.90
C ARG A 42 -2.11 11.43 -11.38
N TYR A 43 -3.41 11.43 -11.31
CA TYR A 43 -4.30 10.32 -10.95
C TYR A 43 -4.11 9.90 -9.49
N TYR A 44 -3.48 8.79 -9.19
CA TYR A 44 -3.04 8.50 -7.83
C TYR A 44 -1.66 9.10 -7.61
N THR A 45 -1.65 10.26 -6.99
CA THR A 45 -0.46 11.12 -6.92
C THR A 45 0.39 10.82 -5.70
N ASN A 46 -0.27 10.58 -4.54
CA ASN A 46 0.44 10.34 -3.29
C ASN A 46 -0.38 9.44 -2.35
N GLY A 47 0.32 8.62 -1.58
CA GLY A 47 -0.20 7.88 -0.44
C GLY A 47 0.80 7.92 0.71
N MET A 48 0.32 8.10 1.93
CA MET A 48 1.12 8.02 3.15
C MET A 48 0.41 7.19 4.18
N PHE A 49 1.11 6.18 4.72
CA PHE A 49 0.52 5.24 5.66
C PHE A 49 1.47 5.01 6.83
N LEU A 50 1.01 5.32 8.02
CA LEU A 50 1.67 5.00 9.28
C LEU A 50 0.98 3.77 9.87
N ASN A 51 1.74 2.72 10.12
CA ASN A 51 1.21 1.48 10.66
C ASN A 51 1.92 1.12 11.96
N TYR A 52 1.14 0.71 12.94
CA TYR A 52 1.64 0.11 14.17
C TYR A 52 1.04 -1.29 14.33
N ARG A 53 1.92 -2.29 14.35
CA ARG A 53 1.55 -3.71 14.43
C ARG A 53 2.05 -4.31 15.74
N TYR A 54 1.28 -5.20 16.29
CA TYR A 54 1.74 -5.99 17.42
C TYR A 54 1.09 -7.37 17.40
N ILE A 55 1.87 -8.35 17.89
CA ILE A 55 1.40 -9.72 18.03
C ILE A 55 0.60 -9.86 19.32
N ASN A 56 -0.55 -10.54 19.25
CA ASN A 56 -1.35 -10.89 20.40
C ASN A 56 -1.32 -12.40 20.65
N ASN A 57 -1.43 -12.78 21.89
CA ASN A 57 -1.52 -14.18 22.27
C ASN A 57 -2.85 -14.77 21.77
N THR A 58 -2.81 -16.02 21.36
CA THR A 58 -3.99 -16.75 20.93
C THR A 58 -3.99 -18.14 21.55
N SER A 59 -5.15 -18.59 22.02
CA SER A 59 -5.39 -19.94 22.46
C SER A 59 -5.92 -20.87 21.35
N ASN A 60 -6.06 -20.35 20.14
CA ASN A 60 -6.54 -21.12 19.00
C ASN A 60 -5.39 -21.94 18.39
N ASP A 61 -5.44 -23.25 18.55
CA ASP A 61 -4.40 -24.19 18.10
C ASP A 61 -4.18 -24.21 16.57
N LYS A 62 -5.13 -23.74 15.77
CA LYS A 62 -4.99 -23.61 14.31
C LYS A 62 -4.15 -22.41 13.91
N LEU A 63 -4.01 -21.41 14.79
CA LEU A 63 -3.25 -20.21 14.52
C LEU A 63 -1.79 -20.38 14.93
N ALA A 64 -0.90 -19.94 14.07
CA ALA A 64 0.50 -19.71 14.42
C ALA A 64 0.68 -18.35 15.12
N LYS A 65 -0.09 -17.34 14.67
CA LYS A 65 -0.02 -15.98 15.20
C LYS A 65 -1.35 -15.25 14.99
N LYS A 66 -1.60 -14.27 15.85
CA LYS A 66 -2.64 -13.27 15.70
C LYS A 66 -2.00 -11.89 15.81
N ILE A 67 -2.09 -11.07 14.78
CA ILE A 67 -1.43 -9.76 14.70
C ILE A 67 -2.52 -8.70 14.57
N PHE A 68 -2.42 -7.66 15.37
CA PHE A 68 -3.25 -6.47 15.30
C PHE A 68 -2.48 -5.34 14.63
N GLU A 69 -3.19 -4.56 13.81
CA GLU A 69 -2.62 -3.41 13.13
C GLU A 69 -3.53 -2.20 13.29
N TRP A 70 -2.93 -1.07 13.69
CA TRP A 70 -3.48 0.26 13.58
C TRP A 70 -2.86 0.95 12.39
N GLN A 71 -3.65 1.67 11.63
CA GLN A 71 -3.19 2.42 10.47
C GLN A 71 -3.75 3.84 10.51
N LEU A 72 -2.91 4.83 10.18
CA LEU A 72 -3.32 6.15 9.74
C LEU A 72 -2.93 6.25 8.27
N GLY A 73 -3.90 6.48 7.41
CA GLY A 73 -3.70 6.53 5.97
C GLY A 73 -4.20 7.84 5.38
N HIS A 74 -3.44 8.37 4.42
CA HIS A 74 -3.83 9.47 3.57
C HIS A 74 -3.59 9.11 2.12
N GLU A 75 -4.60 9.30 1.28
CA GLU A 75 -4.53 9.09 -0.17
C GLU A 75 -4.91 10.38 -0.89
N MET A 76 -4.18 10.69 -1.94
CA MET A 76 -4.37 11.92 -2.72
C MET A 76 -4.46 11.60 -4.22
N PHE A 77 -5.45 12.21 -4.84
CA PHE A 77 -5.76 12.03 -6.24
C PHE A 77 -5.87 13.37 -6.94
N THR A 78 -5.29 13.47 -8.14
CA THR A 78 -5.31 14.68 -8.96
C THR A 78 -5.74 14.36 -10.39
N PRO A 79 -6.18 15.34 -11.20
CA PRO A 79 -6.36 15.17 -12.63
C PRO A 79 -5.04 14.84 -13.35
N TYR A 80 -5.02 14.91 -14.67
CA TYR A 80 -3.86 14.62 -15.51
C TYR A 80 -2.64 15.54 -15.28
N LYS A 81 -2.81 16.65 -14.56
CA LYS A 81 -1.76 17.58 -14.11
C LYS A 81 -2.20 18.34 -12.86
N ALA A 82 -1.23 18.92 -12.15
CA ALA A 82 -1.49 19.64 -10.91
C ALA A 82 -2.24 20.98 -11.08
N ILE A 83 -2.17 21.59 -12.26
CA ILE A 83 -2.80 22.89 -12.55
C ILE A 83 -3.93 22.68 -13.57
N VAL A 84 -5.18 22.67 -13.07
CA VAL A 84 -6.41 22.54 -13.87
C VAL A 84 -7.43 23.53 -13.33
N THR A 85 -7.47 24.72 -13.90
CA THR A 85 -8.30 25.83 -13.42
C THR A 85 -9.74 25.78 -13.93
N ASP A 86 -9.93 25.28 -15.16
CA ASP A 86 -11.24 25.15 -15.77
C ASP A 86 -11.87 23.82 -15.40
N ILE A 87 -13.14 23.84 -14.98
CA ILE A 87 -13.87 22.66 -14.56
C ILE A 87 -14.02 21.63 -15.70
N SER A 88 -14.14 22.12 -16.94
CA SER A 88 -14.28 21.26 -18.14
C SER A 88 -13.02 20.48 -18.48
N ASP A 89 -11.85 20.92 -18.00
CA ASP A 89 -10.56 20.26 -18.23
C ASP A 89 -10.25 19.14 -17.21
N HIS A 90 -11.10 18.96 -16.19
CA HIS A 90 -10.91 17.91 -15.21
C HIS A 90 -11.31 16.54 -15.78
N ASP A 91 -10.31 15.74 -16.15
CA ASP A 91 -10.51 14.35 -16.58
C ASP A 91 -10.79 13.38 -15.42
N ARG A 92 -10.47 13.81 -14.18
CA ARG A 92 -10.95 13.24 -12.91
C ARG A 92 -11.06 14.35 -11.86
N PRO A 93 -11.84 14.15 -10.77
CA PRO A 93 -11.82 15.08 -9.65
C PRO A 93 -10.50 15.03 -8.87
N PHE A 94 -10.13 16.15 -8.25
CA PHE A 94 -9.24 16.11 -7.10
C PHE A 94 -9.96 15.43 -5.93
N ALA A 95 -9.22 14.65 -5.14
CA ALA A 95 -9.75 14.06 -3.91
C ALA A 95 -8.63 13.80 -2.90
N GLY A 96 -8.89 14.11 -1.65
CA GLY A 96 -8.14 13.63 -0.49
C GLY A 96 -8.98 12.63 0.28
N TYR A 97 -8.37 11.55 0.80
CA TYR A 97 -9.00 10.62 1.73
C TYR A 97 -8.07 10.40 2.92
N LEU A 98 -8.51 10.82 4.11
CA LEU A 98 -7.80 10.65 5.38
C LEU A 98 -8.58 9.69 6.26
N TYR A 99 -7.92 8.65 6.79
CA TYR A 99 -8.59 7.64 7.61
C TYR A 99 -7.71 7.05 8.70
N GLY A 100 -8.36 6.60 9.78
CA GLY A 100 -7.84 5.67 10.75
C GLY A 100 -8.38 4.27 10.46
N GLY A 101 -7.51 3.26 10.59
CA GLY A 101 -7.88 1.87 10.37
C GLY A 101 -7.46 0.96 11.52
N PHE A 102 -8.22 -0.13 11.70
CA PHE A 102 -7.85 -1.21 12.58
C PHE A 102 -8.09 -2.54 11.89
N SER A 103 -7.12 -3.46 11.95
CA SER A 103 -7.26 -4.79 11.37
C SER A 103 -6.71 -5.89 12.26
N ILE A 104 -7.22 -7.09 12.04
CA ILE A 104 -6.82 -8.32 12.70
C ILE A 104 -6.37 -9.31 11.64
N LYS A 105 -5.13 -9.76 11.76
CA LYS A 105 -4.51 -10.74 10.88
C LYS A 105 -4.35 -12.07 11.62
N ASN A 106 -5.10 -13.07 11.20
CA ASN A 106 -4.98 -14.45 11.64
C ASN A 106 -4.04 -15.21 10.71
N VAL A 107 -2.92 -15.66 11.23
CA VAL A 107 -1.91 -16.42 10.51
C VAL A 107 -2.04 -17.89 10.90
N TYR A 108 -2.47 -18.72 9.96
CA TYR A 108 -2.73 -20.15 10.18
C TYR A 108 -1.47 -20.98 9.95
N LYS A 109 -1.35 -22.10 10.70
CA LYS A 109 -0.24 -23.07 10.55
C LYS A 109 -0.20 -23.74 9.17
N GLU A 110 -1.31 -23.70 8.43
CA GLU A 110 -1.46 -24.30 7.09
C GLU A 110 -1.04 -23.38 5.94
N ASN A 111 -0.13 -22.41 6.17
CA ASN A 111 0.28 -21.44 5.16
C ASN A 111 -0.89 -20.63 4.56
N LYS A 112 -1.78 -20.18 5.44
CA LYS A 112 -2.91 -19.30 5.12
C LYS A 112 -2.89 -18.08 6.02
N ILE A 113 -3.32 -16.95 5.48
CA ILE A 113 -3.50 -15.72 6.23
C ILE A 113 -4.89 -15.17 5.91
N LEU A 114 -5.64 -14.84 6.94
CA LEU A 114 -6.89 -14.09 6.83
C LEU A 114 -6.72 -12.78 7.59
N ASN A 115 -6.85 -11.65 6.88
CA ASN A 115 -6.86 -10.32 7.47
C ASN A 115 -8.23 -9.69 7.25
N TYR A 116 -8.77 -9.02 8.27
CA TYR A 116 -10.01 -8.27 8.17
C TYR A 116 -9.94 -7.03 9.06
N GLY A 117 -10.62 -5.98 8.66
CA GLY A 117 -10.52 -4.72 9.38
C GLY A 117 -11.58 -3.70 8.96
N VAL A 118 -11.50 -2.56 9.61
CA VAL A 118 -12.37 -1.40 9.40
C VAL A 118 -11.51 -0.16 9.19
N GLN A 119 -11.99 0.74 8.36
CA GLN A 119 -11.46 2.09 8.19
C GLN A 119 -12.56 3.10 8.45
N ILE A 120 -12.24 4.17 9.18
CA ILE A 120 -13.12 5.30 9.44
C ILE A 120 -12.35 6.58 9.10
N GLY A 121 -12.95 7.44 8.29
CA GLY A 121 -12.25 8.62 7.80
C GLY A 121 -13.16 9.66 7.17
N ILE A 122 -12.57 10.50 6.35
CA ILE A 122 -13.23 11.55 5.61
C ILE A 122 -12.62 11.71 4.22
N VAL A 123 -13.46 11.86 3.20
CA VAL A 123 -13.06 12.26 1.85
C VAL A 123 -13.43 13.73 1.63
N GLY A 124 -12.64 14.44 0.82
CA GLY A 124 -12.91 15.83 0.45
C GLY A 124 -12.01 16.86 1.15
N PRO A 125 -12.38 18.15 1.19
CA PRO A 125 -11.55 19.24 1.71
C PRO A 125 -10.98 18.97 3.11
N ASN A 126 -11.77 18.41 4.02
CA ASN A 126 -11.32 18.12 5.38
C ASN A 126 -10.34 16.91 5.47
N ALA A 127 -10.01 16.27 4.36
CA ALA A 127 -8.93 15.30 4.30
C ALA A 127 -7.56 15.97 4.03
N TYR A 128 -7.51 17.30 3.89
CA TYR A 128 -6.28 18.10 3.74
C TYR A 128 -5.41 17.70 2.54
N GLY A 129 -6.01 17.24 1.44
CA GLY A 129 -5.28 16.83 0.24
C GLY A 129 -4.56 18.02 -0.43
N GLN A 130 -5.22 19.18 -0.51
CA GLN A 130 -4.64 20.40 -1.05
C GLN A 130 -3.43 20.86 -0.24
N GLU A 131 -3.58 20.96 1.07
CA GLU A 131 -2.54 21.42 1.99
C GLU A 131 -1.31 20.52 1.95
N LEU A 132 -1.54 19.20 1.88
CA LEU A 132 -0.45 18.23 1.76
C LEU A 132 0.28 18.37 0.42
N GLN A 133 -0.45 18.53 -0.70
CA GLN A 133 0.18 18.74 -2.00
C GLN A 133 0.97 20.05 -2.04
N GLU A 134 0.42 21.15 -1.51
CA GLU A 134 1.13 22.43 -1.42
C GLU A 134 2.40 22.33 -0.56
N PHE A 135 2.34 21.60 0.56
CA PHE A 135 3.51 21.34 1.40
C PHE A 135 4.61 20.58 0.64
N ILE A 136 4.24 19.50 -0.07
CA ILE A 136 5.18 18.71 -0.88
C ILE A 136 5.76 19.55 -2.01
N HIS A 137 4.94 20.31 -2.74
CA HIS A 137 5.37 21.18 -3.83
C HIS A 137 6.35 22.25 -3.35
N ASN A 138 6.12 22.83 -2.18
CA ASN A 138 7.05 23.82 -1.59
C ASN A 138 8.42 23.22 -1.27
N ILE A 139 8.48 21.95 -0.78
CA ILE A 139 9.75 21.27 -0.51
C ILE A 139 10.54 21.04 -1.80
N TYR A 140 9.87 20.64 -2.88
CA TYR A 140 10.53 20.34 -4.17
C TYR A 140 10.66 21.53 -5.11
N GLY A 141 10.11 22.70 -4.76
CA GLY A 141 10.13 23.91 -5.60
C GLY A 141 9.19 23.79 -6.81
N PHE A 142 8.12 22.99 -6.73
CA PHE A 142 7.12 22.87 -7.78
C PHE A 142 6.12 24.03 -7.74
N GLN A 143 5.43 24.25 -8.86
CA GLN A 143 4.34 25.22 -8.93
C GLN A 143 3.18 24.77 -8.01
N LYS A 144 2.48 25.78 -7.46
CA LYS A 144 1.28 25.52 -6.65
C LYS A 144 0.21 24.82 -7.50
N ALA A 145 -0.40 23.77 -6.92
CA ALA A 145 -1.52 23.09 -7.57
C ALA A 145 -2.76 23.97 -7.60
N GLU A 146 -3.47 23.97 -8.71
CA GLU A 146 -4.70 24.74 -8.89
C GLU A 146 -5.83 23.82 -9.37
N GLY A 147 -7.05 24.04 -8.85
CA GLY A 147 -8.25 23.25 -9.19
C GLY A 147 -8.86 22.50 -8.02
N TRP A 148 -8.22 22.47 -6.86
CA TRP A 148 -8.75 21.84 -5.65
C TRP A 148 -10.11 22.39 -5.19
N LYS A 149 -10.48 23.60 -5.60
CA LYS A 149 -11.82 24.14 -5.32
C LYS A 149 -12.96 23.29 -5.88
N HIS A 150 -12.69 22.48 -6.92
CA HIS A 150 -13.62 21.54 -7.55
C HIS A 150 -13.42 20.08 -7.12
N GLN A 151 -12.76 19.86 -5.97
CA GLN A 151 -12.54 18.52 -5.44
C GLN A 151 -13.82 17.84 -4.99
N ILE A 152 -13.76 16.53 -4.77
CA ILE A 152 -14.83 15.76 -4.13
C ILE A 152 -15.23 16.44 -2.82
N GLN A 153 -16.53 16.60 -2.60
CA GLN A 153 -17.08 17.23 -1.39
C GLN A 153 -16.92 16.34 -0.15
N ASN A 154 -16.91 16.99 1.03
CA ASN A 154 -16.75 16.28 2.30
C ASN A 154 -17.82 15.22 2.51
N ALA A 155 -17.37 14.00 2.79
CA ALA A 155 -18.25 12.91 3.21
C ALA A 155 -17.51 11.98 4.18
N LEU A 156 -18.28 11.35 5.09
CA LEU A 156 -17.74 10.36 6.01
C LEU A 156 -17.32 9.09 5.27
N GLY A 157 -16.13 8.59 5.58
CA GLY A 157 -15.58 7.35 5.10
C GLY A 157 -15.79 6.24 6.12
N PHE A 158 -16.40 5.14 5.68
CA PHE A 158 -16.48 3.89 6.43
C PHE A 158 -16.30 2.73 5.46
N ASN A 159 -15.27 1.92 5.66
CA ASN A 159 -15.03 0.73 4.86
C ASN A 159 -14.77 -0.49 5.76
N LEU A 160 -15.34 -1.62 5.38
CA LEU A 160 -14.96 -2.94 5.89
C LEU A 160 -14.11 -3.64 4.82
N GLY A 161 -13.01 -4.25 5.22
CA GLY A 161 -12.12 -4.95 4.32
C GLY A 161 -11.75 -6.33 4.82
N ALA A 162 -11.52 -7.26 3.88
CA ALA A 162 -10.95 -8.56 4.16
C ALA A 162 -9.95 -8.94 3.06
N SER A 163 -8.91 -9.69 3.44
CA SER A 163 -8.00 -10.31 2.48
C SER A 163 -7.64 -11.72 2.91
N TYR A 164 -7.48 -12.59 1.93
CA TYR A 164 -7.08 -13.98 2.14
C TYR A 164 -5.86 -14.28 1.28
N ILE A 165 -4.87 -14.93 1.88
CA ILE A 165 -3.63 -15.34 1.23
C ILE A 165 -3.42 -16.82 1.50
N GLN A 166 -3.05 -17.55 0.48
CA GLN A 166 -2.74 -18.98 0.58
C GLN A 166 -1.54 -19.32 -0.29
N ARG A 167 -0.56 -20.04 0.26
CA ARG A 167 0.53 -20.62 -0.53
C ARG A 167 -0.02 -21.73 -1.41
N LEU A 168 0.27 -21.64 -2.71
CA LEU A 168 -0.10 -22.63 -3.71
C LEU A 168 1.07 -23.58 -4.01
N ALA A 169 2.29 -23.03 -4.10
CA ALA A 169 3.48 -23.83 -4.42
C ALA A 169 4.74 -23.22 -3.80
N THR A 170 5.74 -24.04 -3.59
CA THR A 170 7.11 -23.66 -3.22
C THR A 170 8.06 -24.76 -3.70
N ASN A 171 9.32 -24.42 -4.00
CA ASN A 171 10.34 -25.41 -4.30
C ASN A 171 11.04 -25.89 -3.02
N GLU A 172 11.79 -27.00 -3.12
CA GLU A 172 12.51 -27.60 -1.99
C GLU A 172 13.56 -26.67 -1.38
N SER A 173 14.25 -25.89 -2.21
CA SER A 173 15.26 -24.92 -1.78
C SER A 173 14.66 -23.64 -1.16
N LYS A 174 13.32 -23.50 -1.17
CA LYS A 174 12.59 -22.31 -0.71
C LYS A 174 13.05 -21.00 -1.37
N THR A 175 13.60 -21.06 -2.58
CA THR A 175 13.97 -19.85 -3.35
C THR A 175 12.84 -19.32 -4.23
N PHE A 176 11.73 -20.05 -4.29
CA PHE A 176 10.55 -19.71 -5.05
C PHE A 176 9.30 -20.08 -4.27
N ASP A 177 8.31 -19.20 -4.27
CA ASP A 177 6.94 -19.56 -3.92
C ASP A 177 5.91 -18.79 -4.74
N LEU A 178 4.73 -19.40 -4.82
CA LEU A 178 3.54 -18.84 -5.47
C LEU A 178 2.39 -18.82 -4.45
N ASN A 179 1.78 -17.65 -4.32
CA ASN A 179 0.69 -17.44 -3.37
C ASN A 179 -0.53 -16.88 -4.10
N LEU A 180 -1.72 -17.40 -3.78
CA LEU A 180 -2.99 -16.76 -4.12
C LEU A 180 -3.23 -15.61 -3.16
N GLU A 181 -3.68 -14.48 -3.67
CA GLU A 181 -4.11 -13.32 -2.88
C GLU A 181 -5.49 -12.87 -3.36
N THR A 182 -6.45 -12.77 -2.43
CA THR A 182 -7.78 -12.20 -2.70
C THR A 182 -8.06 -11.09 -1.71
N LYS A 183 -8.78 -10.05 -2.17
CA LYS A 183 -9.20 -8.92 -1.34
C LYS A 183 -10.63 -8.57 -1.66
N ALA A 184 -11.37 -8.10 -0.68
CA ALA A 184 -12.68 -7.51 -0.84
C ALA A 184 -12.84 -6.37 0.14
N GLN A 185 -13.49 -5.31 -0.30
CA GLN A 185 -13.89 -4.20 0.56
C GLN A 185 -15.27 -3.71 0.19
N ILE A 186 -15.99 -3.23 1.19
CA ILE A 186 -17.32 -2.65 1.05
C ILE A 186 -17.43 -1.43 1.97
N GLY A 187 -17.92 -0.33 1.43
CA GLY A 187 -18.04 0.89 2.24
C GLY A 187 -18.56 2.10 1.49
N THR A 188 -18.41 3.24 2.13
CA THR A 188 -18.83 4.54 1.61
C THR A 188 -17.75 5.23 0.77
N ILE A 189 -16.53 4.68 0.75
CA ILE A 189 -15.43 5.19 -0.10
C ILE A 189 -15.12 4.20 -1.21
N TYR A 190 -14.92 2.91 -0.88
CA TYR A 190 -14.61 1.87 -1.87
C TYR A 190 -15.51 0.66 -1.71
N THR A 191 -15.93 0.10 -2.84
CA THR A 191 -16.54 -1.23 -2.91
C THR A 191 -15.95 -1.97 -4.08
N ASP A 192 -15.14 -3.00 -3.81
CA ASP A 192 -14.50 -3.82 -4.84
C ASP A 192 -14.12 -5.21 -4.33
N ILE A 193 -13.84 -6.10 -5.27
CA ILE A 193 -13.23 -7.40 -5.03
C ILE A 193 -12.05 -7.58 -5.99
N SER A 194 -10.97 -8.19 -5.52
CA SER A 194 -9.81 -8.50 -6.35
C SER A 194 -9.24 -9.88 -6.05
N ALA A 195 -8.64 -10.47 -7.07
CA ALA A 195 -7.93 -11.74 -6.96
C ALA A 195 -6.69 -11.72 -7.85
N GLY A 196 -5.64 -12.39 -7.40
CA GLY A 196 -4.39 -12.48 -8.15
C GLY A 196 -3.39 -13.42 -7.52
N LEU A 197 -2.20 -13.38 -8.06
CA LEU A 197 -1.08 -14.22 -7.65
C LEU A 197 0.05 -13.34 -7.13
N ASN A 198 0.81 -13.84 -6.18
CA ASN A 198 2.04 -13.24 -5.72
C ASN A 198 3.16 -14.27 -5.84
N LEU A 199 4.04 -14.05 -6.80
CA LEU A 199 5.24 -14.83 -7.07
C LEU A 199 6.41 -14.19 -6.33
N ARG A 200 7.14 -14.94 -5.49
CA ARG A 200 8.36 -14.47 -4.84
C ARG A 200 9.57 -15.29 -5.30
N LEU A 201 10.66 -14.59 -5.56
CA LEU A 201 11.97 -15.16 -5.92
C LEU A 201 12.99 -14.70 -4.89
N GLY A 202 13.43 -15.61 -4.02
CA GLY A 202 14.36 -15.33 -2.94
C GLY A 202 15.81 -15.29 -3.41
N PHE A 203 16.55 -14.26 -3.01
CA PHE A 203 18.02 -14.23 -3.11
C PHE A 203 18.67 -15.12 -2.05
N ILE A 204 17.94 -15.35 -0.96
CA ILE A 204 18.20 -16.33 0.09
C ILE A 204 16.90 -17.13 0.32
N PRO A 205 16.91 -18.27 1.01
CA PRO A 205 15.68 -19.04 1.27
C PRO A 205 14.57 -18.19 1.84
N LEU A 206 13.38 -18.24 1.21
CA LEU A 206 12.19 -17.51 1.61
C LEU A 206 11.66 -18.02 2.95
N GLN A 207 11.13 -17.11 3.75
CA GLN A 207 10.43 -17.47 4.96
C GLN A 207 9.02 -17.97 4.66
N ASP A 208 8.52 -18.88 5.51
CA ASP A 208 7.15 -19.34 5.43
C ASP A 208 6.16 -18.21 5.68
N LEU A 209 4.92 -18.32 5.17
CA LEU A 209 3.89 -17.29 5.34
C LEU A 209 3.69 -16.87 6.80
N MET A 210 4.04 -17.75 7.72
CA MET A 210 3.93 -17.49 9.16
C MET A 210 5.04 -16.58 9.71
N ASN A 211 6.10 -16.28 8.93
CA ASN A 211 7.25 -15.50 9.43
C ASN A 211 7.90 -14.58 8.39
N THR A 212 7.17 -14.13 7.38
CA THR A 212 7.70 -13.36 6.26
C THR A 212 7.43 -11.86 6.36
N ILE A 213 8.36 -11.05 5.84
CA ILE A 213 8.13 -9.61 5.63
C ILE A 213 7.21 -9.33 4.44
N ALA A 214 6.95 -10.33 3.58
CA ALA A 214 6.04 -10.16 2.43
C ALA A 214 4.63 -9.73 2.90
N TYR A 215 4.16 -10.32 4.00
CA TYR A 215 2.82 -10.13 4.53
C TYR A 215 2.80 -9.56 5.95
N ASN A 216 3.93 -9.01 6.43
CA ASN A 216 4.09 -8.46 7.79
C ASN A 216 3.69 -9.47 8.87
N THR A 217 4.20 -10.72 8.76
CA THR A 217 3.98 -11.80 9.72
C THR A 217 5.22 -12.14 10.53
N ASN A 218 6.32 -11.40 10.32
CA ASN A 218 7.62 -11.60 10.94
C ASN A 218 7.70 -11.11 12.41
N LEU A 219 6.58 -10.74 13.02
CA LEU A 219 6.49 -10.45 14.45
C LEU A 219 6.45 -11.73 15.28
N ASN A 220 7.17 -11.75 16.40
CA ASN A 220 7.32 -12.92 17.26
C ASN A 220 7.39 -12.50 18.72
N ASN A 221 6.77 -13.31 19.60
CA ASN A 221 6.85 -13.17 21.06
C ASN A 221 7.28 -14.50 21.70
N ASN A 222 7.28 -14.59 23.02
CA ASN A 222 7.71 -15.79 23.73
C ASN A 222 6.85 -17.01 23.44
N ASN A 223 5.60 -16.82 23.00
CA ASN A 223 4.66 -17.91 22.69
C ASN A 223 4.74 -18.38 21.24
N THR A 224 5.57 -17.77 20.39
CA THR A 224 5.77 -18.22 19.01
C THR A 224 7.05 -19.04 18.89
N ILE A 225 7.02 -20.05 18.03
CA ILE A 225 8.19 -20.90 17.72
C ILE A 225 9.19 -20.23 16.77
N TYR A 226 8.74 -19.18 16.06
CA TYR A 226 9.54 -18.49 15.06
C TYR A 226 10.47 -17.46 15.70
N LYS A 227 11.54 -17.15 14.97
CA LYS A 227 12.53 -16.12 15.30
C LYS A 227 12.61 -15.16 14.12
N ARG A 228 13.28 -14.02 14.33
CA ARG A 228 13.63 -13.17 13.23
C ARG A 228 14.65 -13.87 12.34
N GLU A 229 14.31 -13.97 11.07
CA GLU A 229 15.17 -14.49 10.02
C GLU A 229 15.46 -13.38 9.00
N GLY A 230 16.63 -13.44 8.35
CA GLY A 230 16.92 -12.62 7.20
C GLY A 230 16.01 -13.03 6.05
N GLU A 231 15.50 -12.05 5.32
CA GLU A 231 14.73 -12.30 4.11
C GLU A 231 15.08 -11.24 3.06
N SER A 232 15.28 -11.69 1.82
CA SER A 232 15.51 -10.82 0.68
C SER A 232 14.97 -11.49 -0.57
N PHE A 233 14.06 -10.82 -1.28
CA PHE A 233 13.38 -11.38 -2.43
C PHE A 233 12.87 -10.30 -3.38
N PHE A 234 12.81 -10.67 -4.64
CA PHE A 234 12.04 -10.00 -5.68
C PHE A 234 10.64 -10.62 -5.76
N TYR A 235 9.63 -9.83 -6.11
CA TYR A 235 8.28 -10.35 -6.28
C TYR A 235 7.53 -9.66 -7.41
N ILE A 236 6.56 -10.39 -7.98
CA ILE A 236 5.60 -9.90 -8.98
C ILE A 236 4.21 -10.30 -8.51
N LYS A 237 3.29 -9.34 -8.48
CA LYS A 237 1.92 -9.53 -8.02
C LYS A 237 0.90 -8.96 -9.03
N PRO A 238 0.54 -9.73 -10.08
CA PRO A 238 -0.58 -9.41 -10.94
C PRO A 238 -1.91 -9.68 -10.23
N MET A 239 -2.86 -8.73 -10.35
CA MET A 239 -4.20 -8.85 -9.79
C MET A 239 -5.25 -8.32 -10.77
N VAL A 240 -6.44 -8.91 -10.76
CA VAL A 240 -7.63 -8.39 -11.40
C VAL A 240 -8.57 -7.89 -10.30
N ARG A 241 -9.07 -6.67 -10.47
CA ARG A 241 -10.02 -6.05 -9.56
C ARG A 241 -11.31 -5.75 -10.29
N TYR A 242 -12.43 -6.07 -9.67
CA TYR A 242 -13.76 -5.64 -10.07
C TYR A 242 -14.25 -4.58 -9.09
N ALA A 243 -14.26 -3.32 -9.55
CA ALA A 243 -14.69 -2.17 -8.78
C ALA A 243 -16.18 -1.90 -9.03
N LEU A 244 -16.92 -1.71 -7.94
CA LEU A 244 -18.34 -1.38 -7.95
C LEU A 244 -18.58 0.07 -7.57
N TYR A 245 -17.68 0.64 -6.75
CA TYR A 245 -17.80 2.00 -6.28
C TYR A 245 -16.44 2.57 -5.85
N ASP A 246 -16.20 3.84 -6.23
CA ASP A 246 -15.04 4.63 -5.83
C ASP A 246 -15.45 6.10 -5.62
N ALA A 247 -15.62 6.51 -4.36
CA ALA A 247 -16.02 7.87 -4.02
C ALA A 247 -15.01 8.93 -4.45
N THR A 248 -13.74 8.57 -4.64
CA THR A 248 -12.70 9.50 -5.12
C THR A 248 -12.83 9.84 -6.60
N LEU A 249 -13.67 9.10 -7.33
CA LEU A 249 -14.02 9.31 -8.74
C LEU A 249 -15.47 9.75 -8.91
N GLN A 250 -16.41 9.00 -8.32
CA GLN A 250 -17.84 9.15 -8.54
C GLN A 250 -18.51 10.15 -7.57
N GLY A 251 -17.73 10.67 -6.60
CA GLY A 251 -18.29 11.43 -5.49
C GLY A 251 -18.95 10.52 -4.46
N SER A 252 -19.31 11.08 -3.31
CA SER A 252 -19.94 10.30 -2.25
C SER A 252 -21.45 10.28 -2.40
N PHE A 253 -22.07 9.11 -2.27
CA PHE A 253 -23.54 9.01 -2.19
C PHE A 253 -24.12 9.64 -0.91
N LEU A 254 -23.27 9.91 0.11
CA LEU A 254 -23.63 10.64 1.31
C LEU A 254 -23.64 12.17 1.12
N ASN A 255 -22.96 12.67 0.08
CA ASN A 255 -22.92 14.09 -0.28
C ASN A 255 -22.78 14.24 -1.79
N LYS A 256 -23.87 14.59 -2.45
CA LYS A 256 -23.95 14.71 -3.92
C LYS A 256 -23.54 16.07 -4.46
N GLY A 257 -22.92 16.92 -3.65
CA GLY A 257 -22.54 18.28 -4.04
C GLY A 257 -21.22 18.40 -4.84
N SER A 258 -20.58 17.29 -5.22
CA SER A 258 -19.36 17.32 -6.00
C SER A 258 -19.63 17.77 -7.44
N GLU A 259 -18.93 18.82 -7.90
CA GLU A 259 -19.12 19.39 -9.24
C GLU A 259 -18.45 18.54 -10.33
N VAL A 260 -17.33 17.92 -10.01
CA VAL A 260 -16.60 17.01 -10.91
C VAL A 260 -16.74 15.61 -10.39
N THR A 261 -17.31 14.73 -11.19
CA THR A 261 -17.39 13.28 -10.96
C THR A 261 -17.17 12.54 -12.27
N LYS A 262 -16.71 11.30 -12.20
CA LYS A 262 -16.45 10.45 -13.37
C LYS A 262 -16.97 9.04 -13.14
N GLU A 263 -17.36 8.39 -14.22
CA GLU A 263 -17.75 6.98 -14.18
C GLU A 263 -16.52 6.09 -14.08
N LEU A 264 -16.64 5.02 -13.31
CA LEU A 264 -15.56 4.06 -13.13
C LEU A 264 -15.56 2.98 -14.23
N ILE A 265 -14.38 2.50 -14.58
CA ILE A 265 -14.20 1.25 -15.34
C ILE A 265 -14.21 0.10 -14.33
N PRO A 266 -15.20 -0.82 -14.41
CA PRO A 266 -15.36 -1.85 -13.39
C PRO A 266 -14.17 -2.82 -13.30
N VAL A 267 -13.59 -3.20 -14.45
CA VAL A 267 -12.50 -4.19 -14.50
C VAL A 267 -11.16 -3.47 -14.62
N VAL A 268 -10.32 -3.61 -13.59
CA VAL A 268 -8.98 -3.03 -13.52
C VAL A 268 -7.97 -4.14 -13.37
N PHE A 269 -6.93 -4.12 -14.19
CA PHE A 269 -5.74 -4.95 -14.00
C PHE A 269 -4.69 -4.14 -13.24
N ASP A 270 -4.23 -4.69 -12.11
CA ASP A 270 -3.17 -4.13 -11.29
C ASP A 270 -1.94 -5.05 -11.36
N ILE A 271 -0.74 -4.48 -11.40
CA ILE A 271 0.50 -5.24 -11.23
C ILE A 271 1.45 -4.47 -10.31
N GLU A 272 1.98 -5.16 -9.33
CA GLU A 272 3.01 -4.67 -8.42
C GLU A 272 4.27 -5.51 -8.61
N VAL A 273 5.42 -4.86 -8.82
CA VAL A 273 6.72 -5.51 -8.98
C VAL A 273 7.68 -4.87 -8.01
N GLY A 274 8.32 -5.65 -7.17
CA GLY A 274 9.12 -5.05 -6.11
C GLY A 274 10.20 -5.94 -5.53
N LEU A 275 10.96 -5.31 -4.64
CA LEU A 275 12.03 -5.90 -3.85
C LEU A 275 11.73 -5.64 -2.37
N LYS A 276 11.89 -6.65 -1.53
CA LYS A 276 11.88 -6.50 -0.07
C LYS A 276 13.09 -7.18 0.53
N PHE A 277 13.66 -6.55 1.58
CA PHE A 277 14.77 -7.15 2.31
C PHE A 277 14.79 -6.70 3.77
N THR A 278 15.47 -7.47 4.60
CA THR A 278 15.70 -7.20 6.01
C THR A 278 17.12 -6.70 6.26
N ALA A 279 17.26 -5.70 7.10
CA ALA A 279 18.57 -5.23 7.58
C ALA A 279 18.48 -4.90 9.07
N ASN A 280 19.12 -5.70 9.91
CA ASN A 280 19.04 -5.59 11.37
C ASN A 280 17.57 -5.56 11.83
N ARG A 281 17.09 -4.49 12.46
CA ARG A 281 15.70 -4.30 12.92
C ARG A 281 14.79 -3.69 11.88
N PHE A 282 15.31 -3.39 10.70
CA PHE A 282 14.54 -2.78 9.64
C PHE A 282 14.09 -3.81 8.61
N ASN A 283 12.91 -3.56 8.06
CA ASN A 283 12.46 -4.17 6.82
C ASN A 283 12.30 -3.04 5.80
N PHE A 284 12.87 -3.21 4.63
CA PHE A 284 12.78 -2.27 3.52
C PHE A 284 12.06 -2.88 2.35
N GLY A 285 11.37 -2.04 1.60
CA GLY A 285 10.76 -2.44 0.35
C GLY A 285 10.71 -1.28 -0.63
N TYR A 286 10.81 -1.61 -1.91
CA TYR A 286 10.48 -0.73 -3.02
C TYR A 286 9.63 -1.51 -4.01
N ALA A 287 8.56 -0.89 -4.51
CA ALA A 287 7.73 -1.46 -5.55
C ALA A 287 7.41 -0.45 -6.65
N PHE A 288 7.35 -0.93 -7.86
CA PHE A 288 6.72 -0.29 -9.00
C PHE A 288 5.30 -0.82 -9.12
N ASN A 289 4.33 0.08 -9.22
CA ASN A 289 2.92 -0.23 -9.38
C ASN A 289 2.42 0.30 -10.72
N TYR A 290 1.61 -0.49 -11.36
CA TYR A 290 0.85 -0.11 -12.55
C TYR A 290 -0.58 -0.59 -12.43
N ASN A 291 -1.53 0.23 -12.84
CA ASN A 291 -2.92 -0.19 -13.05
C ASN A 291 -3.44 0.35 -14.38
N THR A 292 -4.33 -0.41 -15.01
CA THR A 292 -5.09 0.06 -16.17
C THR A 292 -5.98 1.24 -15.79
N SER A 293 -6.55 1.94 -16.77
CA SER A 293 -7.45 3.06 -16.54
C SER A 293 -8.58 2.67 -15.58
N LYS A 294 -8.88 3.54 -14.62
CA LYS A 294 -9.96 3.39 -13.63
C LYS A 294 -11.23 4.17 -14.01
N SER A 295 -11.13 5.04 -15.00
CA SER A 295 -12.23 5.88 -15.47
C SER A 295 -12.19 6.03 -16.98
N GLU A 296 -13.35 6.16 -17.61
CA GLU A 296 -13.48 6.25 -19.06
C GLU A 296 -12.94 7.55 -19.64
N ASP A 297 -13.10 8.66 -18.94
CA ASP A 297 -12.78 10.01 -19.43
C ASP A 297 -11.35 10.46 -19.13
N LEU A 298 -10.46 9.57 -18.66
CA LEU A 298 -9.09 9.95 -18.39
C LEU A 298 -8.35 10.33 -19.69
N ARG A 299 -7.70 11.48 -19.70
CA ARG A 299 -6.89 11.95 -20.84
C ARG A 299 -5.79 10.97 -21.23
N TYR A 300 -5.23 10.25 -20.25
CA TYR A 300 -4.24 9.20 -20.46
C TYR A 300 -4.82 7.83 -20.14
N THR A 301 -5.27 7.14 -21.18
CA THR A 301 -5.97 5.85 -21.09
C THR A 301 -5.05 4.64 -20.87
N TYR A 302 -3.73 4.83 -20.96
CA TYR A 302 -2.74 3.75 -20.75
C TYR A 302 -2.50 3.39 -19.27
N GLY A 303 -3.33 3.91 -18.37
CA GLY A 303 -3.28 3.60 -16.95
C GLY A 303 -2.34 4.49 -16.14
N ASN A 304 -2.22 4.17 -14.86
CA ASN A 304 -1.42 4.91 -13.90
C ASN A 304 -0.21 4.10 -13.43
N LYS A 305 0.85 4.82 -13.03
CA LYS A 305 2.11 4.25 -12.50
C LYS A 305 2.56 5.06 -11.31
N TYR A 306 2.97 4.38 -10.25
CA TYR A 306 3.57 5.00 -9.08
C TYR A 306 4.56 4.05 -8.42
N GLY A 307 5.44 4.58 -7.60
CA GLY A 307 6.36 3.81 -6.79
C GLY A 307 5.90 3.77 -5.34
N THR A 308 6.23 2.71 -4.65
CA THR A 308 6.01 2.53 -3.22
C THR A 308 7.34 2.35 -2.50
N ILE A 309 7.57 3.09 -1.43
CA ILE A 309 8.69 2.91 -0.51
C ILE A 309 8.14 2.43 0.83
N ILE A 310 8.73 1.38 1.37
CA ILE A 310 8.35 0.77 2.64
C ILE A 310 9.55 0.78 3.57
N VAL A 311 9.37 1.32 4.78
CA VAL A 311 10.35 1.25 5.85
C VAL A 311 9.63 0.82 7.13
N SER A 312 10.04 -0.31 7.69
CA SER A 312 9.47 -0.82 8.93
C SER A 312 10.58 -1.01 9.97
N TYR A 313 10.29 -0.71 11.22
CA TYR A 313 11.19 -0.87 12.36
C TYR A 313 10.59 -1.81 13.39
N LEU A 314 11.33 -2.84 13.75
CA LEU A 314 10.92 -3.86 14.72
C LEU A 314 11.27 -3.42 16.16
N ILE A 315 10.27 -3.52 17.06
CA ILE A 315 10.34 -3.13 18.46
C ILE A 315 10.11 -4.39 19.32
N ARG A 316 10.85 -4.48 20.43
CA ARG A 316 10.69 -5.57 21.43
C ARG A 316 9.40 -5.45 22.23
#